data_477de63f7630ba50432896229548eafe
#
_entry.id   477de63f7630ba50432896229548eafe
#
_cell.length_a   1.000
_cell.length_b   1.000
_cell.length_c   1.000
_cell.angle_alpha   90.00
_cell.angle_beta   90.00
_cell.angle_gamma   90.00
#
_symmetry.space_group_name_H-M   'P 1'
#
loop_
_entity.id
_entity.type
_entity.pdbx_description
1 polymer ?
#
loop_
_entity_poly.entity_id
_entity_poly.type
_entity_poly.pdbx_seq_one_letter_code
_entity_poly.pdbx_strand_id
1 'polypeptide(L)'
;LNNRLKRLIEIKAPEVILRNEKRMLQEAVDSLFDNSRKSSAVKTDANRPLKSLSDSLKGKQGRFRQNLLGKRVDYSARSVIVVGPELKMGECGIPKLMAAELYKPFIIRKLIERGIVKTVKSAKKIVDRKEPVIWDILEHVMKGHPVLLNRAPTLHRLGIQAFQPHMIEGKAIQLHPLACTAFNADFDGDQMAVHLPLSNDAILEAQMLMLQAHNILNPANGAPITVPAQDMVLGLYYITKLRKGAKGEGLTFYGPEEALIAYNEGKVDIHAIVNVVVKDLDKDGKIVDVMMKETSVGRVIVNEIVPAEVGYLNTIISKKSLRDIISDVIKAVGVARACEFLDGIKNLGYYMAFKGGLSFNLGDIIIPKEKEELVKRGNEEVEQIMMNYNMGFIR
;
A
#
# COMPACT_ATOMS: atom_id res chain seq x y z
N LEU A 1 22.32 -42.23 30.39
CA LEU A 1 23.79 -42.26 30.37
C LEU A 1 24.37 -41.90 31.75
N ASN A 2 24.03 -40.79 32.39
CA ASN A 2 24.57 -40.38 33.70
C ASN A 2 24.38 -41.47 34.78
N ASN A 3 23.20 -42.03 34.93
CA ASN A 3 22.92 -43.11 35.91
C ASN A 3 23.72 -44.41 35.62
N ARG A 4 23.90 -44.71 34.34
CA ARG A 4 24.75 -45.84 33.92
C ARG A 4 26.20 -45.61 34.26
N LEU A 5 26.74 -44.41 34.02
CA LEU A 5 28.11 -44.05 34.39
C LEU A 5 28.31 -44.12 35.90
N LYS A 6 27.36 -43.62 36.71
CA LYS A 6 27.44 -43.70 38.18
C LYS A 6 27.53 -45.15 38.68
N ARG A 7 26.69 -46.06 38.17
CA ARG A 7 26.75 -47.47 38.51
C ARG A 7 28.06 -48.14 38.12
N LEU A 8 28.61 -47.80 36.95
CA LEU A 8 29.91 -48.33 36.51
C LEU A 8 31.08 -47.86 37.39
N ILE A 9 30.99 -46.65 37.92
CA ILE A 9 31.98 -46.13 38.89
C ILE A 9 31.86 -46.88 40.23
N GLU A 10 30.62 -47.09 40.71
CA GLU A 10 30.38 -47.86 41.95
C GLU A 10 30.87 -49.28 41.88
N ILE A 11 30.75 -49.95 40.75
CA ILE A 11 31.18 -51.35 40.51
C ILE A 11 32.71 -51.40 40.23
N LYS A 12 33.43 -50.27 40.20
CA LYS A 12 34.84 -50.17 39.83
C LYS A 12 35.18 -50.83 38.52
N ALA A 13 34.37 -50.58 37.48
CA ALA A 13 34.55 -51.09 36.12
C ALA A 13 35.93 -50.67 35.52
N PRO A 14 36.46 -51.45 34.54
CA PRO A 14 37.75 -51.12 33.88
C PRO A 14 37.77 -49.69 33.31
N GLU A 15 38.91 -49.03 33.37
CA GLU A 15 39.09 -47.64 32.99
C GLU A 15 38.69 -47.36 31.52
N VAL A 16 38.91 -48.29 30.62
CA VAL A 16 38.54 -48.19 29.19
C VAL A 16 37.02 -48.03 29.01
N ILE A 17 36.22 -48.80 29.78
CA ILE A 17 34.75 -48.70 29.77
C ILE A 17 34.30 -47.36 30.34
N LEU A 18 34.89 -46.96 31.47
CA LEU A 18 34.56 -45.66 32.09
C LEU A 18 34.88 -44.51 31.17
N ARG A 19 36.00 -44.53 30.45
CA ARG A 19 36.38 -43.49 29.48
C ARG A 19 35.40 -43.42 28.32
N ASN A 20 34.96 -44.56 27.80
CA ASN A 20 33.97 -44.59 26.72
C ASN A 20 32.59 -44.05 27.16
N GLU A 21 32.13 -44.43 28.35
CA GLU A 21 30.85 -43.92 28.90
C GLU A 21 30.91 -42.42 29.21
N LYS A 22 32.04 -41.91 29.68
CA LYS A 22 32.27 -40.47 29.85
C LYS A 22 32.17 -39.74 28.50
N ARG A 23 32.80 -40.27 27.45
CA ARG A 23 32.70 -39.73 26.08
C ARG A 23 31.27 -39.71 25.57
N MET A 24 30.53 -40.81 25.74
CA MET A 24 29.11 -40.86 25.34
C MET A 24 28.23 -39.86 26.10
N LEU A 25 28.51 -39.70 27.40
CA LEU A 25 27.81 -38.70 28.19
C LEU A 25 28.13 -37.27 27.71
N GLN A 26 29.39 -36.98 27.42
CA GLN A 26 29.82 -35.69 26.88
C GLN A 26 29.12 -35.42 25.52
N GLU A 27 29.08 -36.38 24.62
CA GLU A 27 28.39 -36.27 23.34
C GLU A 27 26.91 -36.00 23.50
N ALA A 28 26.27 -36.60 24.51
CA ALA A 28 24.87 -36.35 24.82
C ALA A 28 24.62 -34.93 25.37
N VAL A 29 25.54 -34.44 26.22
CA VAL A 29 25.51 -33.09 26.76
C VAL A 29 25.72 -32.06 25.65
N ASP A 30 26.69 -32.29 24.78
CA ASP A 30 26.93 -31.42 23.61
C ASP A 30 25.73 -31.36 22.70
N SER A 31 25.02 -32.48 22.49
CA SER A 31 23.78 -32.52 21.71
C SER A 31 22.62 -31.80 22.41
N LEU A 32 22.59 -31.78 23.73
CA LEU A 32 21.60 -30.99 24.49
C LEU A 32 21.81 -29.49 24.28
N PHE A 33 23.07 -29.05 24.27
CA PHE A 33 23.41 -27.64 24.05
C PHE A 33 23.21 -27.23 22.58
N ASP A 34 23.79 -27.96 21.63
CA ASP A 34 23.67 -27.66 20.19
C ASP A 34 23.72 -28.95 19.32
N ASN A 35 22.57 -29.49 19.01
CA ASN A 35 22.45 -30.70 18.20
C ASN A 35 22.71 -30.43 16.71
N SER A 36 22.52 -29.22 16.24
CA SER A 36 22.61 -28.83 14.82
C SER A 36 24.04 -28.74 14.31
N ARG A 37 25.04 -28.56 15.19
CA ARG A 37 26.48 -28.47 14.84
C ARG A 37 27.16 -29.83 14.63
N LYS A 38 26.50 -30.91 15.04
CA LYS A 38 27.10 -32.23 14.92
C LYS A 38 26.92 -32.82 13.53
N SER A 39 27.93 -33.49 13.02
CA SER A 39 27.87 -34.28 11.79
C SER A 39 26.82 -35.41 11.87
N SER A 40 26.62 -35.97 13.06
CA SER A 40 25.60 -36.95 13.37
C SER A 40 24.68 -36.42 14.48
N ALA A 41 23.67 -35.66 14.08
CA ALA A 41 22.66 -35.14 15.00
C ALA A 41 21.85 -36.29 15.63
N VAL A 42 21.56 -36.18 16.92
CA VAL A 42 20.69 -37.12 17.63
C VAL A 42 19.26 -36.92 17.12
N LYS A 43 18.62 -38.04 16.71
CA LYS A 43 17.28 -38.04 16.12
C LYS A 43 16.30 -38.86 16.97
N THR A 44 15.04 -38.61 16.79
CA THR A 44 13.94 -39.43 17.30
C THR A 44 13.79 -40.71 16.43
N ASP A 45 13.01 -41.68 16.90
CA ASP A 45 12.66 -42.89 16.16
C ASP A 45 12.03 -42.58 14.78
N ALA A 46 11.36 -41.44 14.65
CA ALA A 46 10.82 -40.92 13.40
C ALA A 46 11.83 -40.16 12.52
N ASN A 47 13.13 -40.33 12.78
CA ASN A 47 14.25 -39.73 12.03
C ASN A 47 14.30 -38.17 12.05
N ARG A 48 13.59 -37.52 13.00
CA ARG A 48 13.61 -36.07 13.19
C ARG A 48 14.70 -35.67 14.19
N PRO A 49 15.51 -34.63 13.93
CA PRO A 49 16.51 -34.16 14.87
C PRO A 49 15.87 -33.65 16.17
N LEU A 50 16.43 -34.00 17.30
CA LEU A 50 16.01 -33.49 18.60
C LEU A 50 16.34 -32.02 18.72
N LYS A 51 15.39 -31.24 19.27
CA LYS A 51 15.55 -29.81 19.48
C LYS A 51 16.48 -29.55 20.67
N SER A 52 17.57 -28.82 20.44
CA SER A 52 18.55 -28.45 21.44
C SER A 52 18.20 -27.13 22.14
N LEU A 53 18.93 -26.76 23.22
CA LEU A 53 18.76 -25.49 23.88
C LEU A 53 19.09 -24.32 22.95
N SER A 54 20.15 -24.45 22.15
CA SER A 54 20.53 -23.49 21.13
C SER A 54 19.40 -23.27 20.11
N ASP A 55 18.76 -24.35 19.65
CA ASP A 55 17.65 -24.27 18.69
C ASP A 55 16.40 -23.61 19.26
N SER A 56 16.22 -23.62 20.58
CA SER A 56 15.13 -22.92 21.24
C SER A 56 15.35 -21.41 21.30
N LEU A 57 16.58 -20.93 21.13
CA LEU A 57 16.96 -19.53 21.22
C LEU A 57 17.17 -18.89 19.85
N LYS A 58 17.84 -19.61 18.93
CA LYS A 58 18.22 -19.12 17.60
C LYS A 58 17.17 -19.40 16.52
N GLY A 59 17.28 -18.69 15.38
CA GLY A 59 16.41 -18.88 14.21
C GLY A 59 15.08 -18.12 14.30
N LYS A 60 14.23 -18.28 13.26
CA LYS A 60 12.92 -17.59 13.15
C LYS A 60 11.95 -18.00 14.25
N GLN A 61 12.00 -19.26 14.70
CA GLN A 61 11.12 -19.81 15.74
C GLN A 61 11.78 -19.78 17.12
N GLY A 62 12.99 -19.24 17.22
CA GLY A 62 13.71 -19.08 18.48
C GLY A 62 13.13 -17.97 19.34
N ARG A 63 13.41 -18.05 20.63
CA ARG A 63 12.89 -17.13 21.65
C ARG A 63 13.20 -15.66 21.36
N PHE A 64 14.40 -15.36 20.86
CA PHE A 64 14.79 -14.01 20.52
C PHE A 64 13.91 -13.39 19.44
N ARG A 65 13.76 -14.03 18.29
CA ARG A 65 13.01 -13.48 17.16
C ARG A 65 11.50 -13.60 17.33
N GLN A 66 11.00 -14.64 17.99
CA GLN A 66 9.57 -14.91 18.10
C GLN A 66 8.91 -14.17 19.27
N ASN A 67 9.61 -13.96 20.39
CA ASN A 67 9.00 -13.48 21.61
C ASN A 67 9.66 -12.23 22.24
N LEU A 68 10.94 -11.92 21.93
CA LEU A 68 11.67 -10.81 22.53
C LEU A 68 11.76 -9.61 21.59
N LEU A 69 12.16 -9.80 20.33
CA LEU A 69 12.24 -8.73 19.33
C LEU A 69 10.86 -8.31 18.81
N GLY A 70 9.86 -9.16 18.95
CA GLY A 70 8.48 -8.88 18.58
C GLY A 70 7.54 -9.81 19.32
N LYS A 71 6.32 -9.35 19.58
CA LYS A 71 5.27 -10.10 20.27
C LYS A 71 3.95 -9.99 19.50
N ARG A 72 3.05 -10.94 19.71
CA ARG A 72 1.64 -10.76 19.33
C ARG A 72 1.02 -9.72 20.25
N VAL A 73 0.25 -8.81 19.66
CA VAL A 73 -0.35 -7.69 20.38
C VAL A 73 -1.86 -7.74 20.26
N ASP A 74 -2.54 -7.29 21.32
CA ASP A 74 -3.98 -7.07 21.35
C ASP A 74 -4.33 -5.79 20.57
N TYR A 75 -5.63 -5.51 20.40
CA TYR A 75 -6.15 -4.36 19.65
C TYR A 75 -5.60 -4.31 18.21
N SER A 76 -5.48 -5.46 17.60
CA SER A 76 -5.09 -5.64 16.22
C SER A 76 -6.02 -6.58 15.48
N ALA A 77 -6.18 -6.35 14.20
CA ALA A 77 -6.99 -7.17 13.33
C ALA A 77 -6.30 -7.35 11.98
N ARG A 78 -6.83 -8.24 11.15
CA ARG A 78 -6.33 -8.47 9.78
C ARG A 78 -7.51 -8.78 8.87
N SER A 79 -7.53 -8.19 7.68
CA SER A 79 -8.51 -8.51 6.64
C SER A 79 -7.95 -8.25 5.25
N VAL A 80 -8.67 -8.73 4.25
CA VAL A 80 -8.42 -8.44 2.84
C VAL A 80 -8.67 -6.96 2.59
N ILE A 81 -7.93 -6.38 1.65
CA ILE A 81 -8.10 -5.00 1.21
C ILE A 81 -8.86 -4.91 -0.11
N VAL A 82 -9.62 -3.85 -0.25
CA VAL A 82 -10.31 -3.46 -1.49
C VAL A 82 -10.08 -1.97 -1.75
N VAL A 83 -10.25 -1.56 -2.99
CA VAL A 83 -10.12 -0.16 -3.36
C VAL A 83 -11.26 0.68 -2.77
N GLY A 84 -10.93 1.87 -2.24
CA GLY A 84 -11.88 2.88 -1.79
C GLY A 84 -11.69 4.18 -2.58
N PRO A 85 -12.26 4.30 -3.80
CA PRO A 85 -12.05 5.47 -4.65
C PRO A 85 -12.67 6.75 -4.08
N GLU A 86 -13.71 6.62 -3.24
CA GLU A 86 -14.42 7.73 -2.60
C GLU A 86 -13.68 8.31 -1.37
N LEU A 87 -12.72 7.56 -0.82
CA LEU A 87 -11.95 8.01 0.34
C LEU A 87 -11.10 9.23 -0.01
N LYS A 88 -10.97 10.12 0.96
CA LYS A 88 -10.02 11.24 0.90
C LYS A 88 -8.63 10.78 1.35
N MET A 89 -7.63 11.57 1.00
CA MET A 89 -6.26 11.34 1.41
C MET A 89 -6.15 11.26 2.94
N GLY A 90 -5.53 10.19 3.44
CA GLY A 90 -5.44 9.94 4.89
C GLY A 90 -6.65 9.22 5.51
N GLU A 91 -7.66 8.84 4.73
CA GLU A 91 -8.81 8.08 5.20
C GLU A 91 -8.72 6.60 4.81
N CYS A 92 -9.33 5.74 5.61
CA CYS A 92 -9.53 4.31 5.30
C CYS A 92 -10.92 3.85 5.75
N GLY A 93 -11.44 2.83 5.05
CA GLY A 93 -12.70 2.18 5.43
C GLY A 93 -12.45 0.94 6.27
N ILE A 94 -13.03 0.86 7.47
CA ILE A 94 -12.92 -0.32 8.34
C ILE A 94 -14.30 -0.97 8.51
N PRO A 95 -14.40 -2.31 8.35
CA PRO A 95 -15.64 -3.03 8.61
C PRO A 95 -16.20 -2.75 10.01
N LYS A 96 -17.50 -2.46 10.10
CA LYS A 96 -18.20 -2.17 11.39
C LYS A 96 -17.88 -3.17 12.47
N LEU A 97 -17.90 -4.46 12.15
CA LEU A 97 -17.67 -5.53 13.12
C LEU A 97 -16.23 -5.54 13.65
N MET A 98 -15.28 -5.23 12.78
CA MET A 98 -13.87 -5.11 13.17
C MET A 98 -13.66 -3.87 14.04
N ALA A 99 -14.23 -2.74 13.65
CA ALA A 99 -14.13 -1.51 14.42
C ALA A 99 -14.74 -1.66 15.83
N ALA A 100 -15.91 -2.30 15.94
CA ALA A 100 -16.55 -2.55 17.25
C ALA A 100 -15.67 -3.38 18.20
N GLU A 101 -14.93 -4.34 17.69
CA GLU A 101 -14.02 -5.17 18.52
C GLU A 101 -12.72 -4.42 18.86
N LEU A 102 -12.13 -3.69 17.91
CA LEU A 102 -10.93 -2.90 18.16
C LEU A 102 -11.16 -1.78 19.19
N TYR A 103 -12.24 -1.03 19.05
CA TYR A 103 -12.57 0.12 19.91
C TYR A 103 -13.40 -0.27 21.16
N LYS A 104 -13.57 -1.55 21.43
CA LYS A 104 -14.39 -2.07 22.54
C LYS A 104 -14.15 -1.37 23.89
N PRO A 105 -12.92 -1.17 24.38
CA PRO A 105 -12.70 -0.47 25.66
C PRO A 105 -13.16 0.98 25.64
N PHE A 106 -13.00 1.67 24.53
CA PHE A 106 -13.42 3.06 24.39
C PHE A 106 -14.95 3.18 24.32
N ILE A 107 -15.62 2.24 23.66
CA ILE A 107 -17.08 2.16 23.62
C ILE A 107 -17.63 1.90 25.03
N ILE A 108 -17.06 0.94 25.77
CA ILE A 108 -17.44 0.62 27.15
C ILE A 108 -17.30 1.85 28.04
N ARG A 109 -16.19 2.58 27.93
CA ARG A 109 -15.96 3.82 28.65
C ARG A 109 -17.04 4.86 28.34
N LYS A 110 -17.34 5.09 27.07
CA LYS A 110 -18.38 6.05 26.64
C LYS A 110 -19.78 5.67 27.03
N LEU A 111 -20.13 4.39 27.05
CA LEU A 111 -21.42 3.89 27.55
C LEU A 111 -21.63 4.21 29.06
N ILE A 112 -20.58 4.10 29.86
CA ILE A 112 -20.60 4.43 31.28
C ILE A 112 -20.62 5.96 31.48
N GLU A 113 -19.77 6.71 30.78
CA GLU A 113 -19.74 8.18 30.86
C GLU A 113 -21.07 8.83 30.47
N ARG A 114 -21.78 8.28 29.46
CA ARG A 114 -23.12 8.75 29.05
C ARG A 114 -24.26 8.27 29.99
N GLY A 115 -23.95 7.47 30.99
CA GLY A 115 -24.95 6.97 31.96
C GLY A 115 -25.92 5.90 31.41
N ILE A 116 -25.67 5.39 30.18
CA ILE A 116 -26.49 4.35 29.54
C ILE A 116 -26.42 3.05 30.35
N VAL A 117 -25.26 2.76 30.92
CA VAL A 117 -25.02 1.61 31.80
C VAL A 117 -24.25 2.01 33.06
N LYS A 118 -24.52 1.31 34.15
CA LYS A 118 -23.86 1.57 35.45
C LYS A 118 -22.62 0.69 35.68
N THR A 119 -22.51 -0.45 34.99
CA THR A 119 -21.42 -1.41 35.23
C THR A 119 -20.73 -1.84 33.94
N VAL A 120 -19.42 -2.10 34.05
CA VAL A 120 -18.61 -2.63 32.93
C VAL A 120 -19.16 -3.95 32.38
N LYS A 121 -19.72 -4.81 33.27
CA LYS A 121 -20.31 -6.09 32.86
C LYS A 121 -21.53 -5.90 31.96
N SER A 122 -22.41 -4.93 32.29
CA SER A 122 -23.56 -4.59 31.43
C SER A 122 -23.11 -3.95 30.10
N ALA A 123 -22.13 -3.03 30.15
CA ALA A 123 -21.58 -2.43 28.95
C ALA A 123 -21.01 -3.49 28.00
N LYS A 124 -20.23 -4.44 28.53
CA LYS A 124 -19.68 -5.54 27.72
C LYS A 124 -20.77 -6.37 27.05
N LYS A 125 -21.86 -6.69 27.76
CA LYS A 125 -23.00 -7.43 27.18
C LYS A 125 -23.66 -6.68 26.02
N ILE A 126 -23.82 -5.35 26.11
CA ILE A 126 -24.38 -4.51 25.06
C ILE A 126 -23.47 -4.55 23.84
N VAL A 127 -22.14 -4.40 24.04
CA VAL A 127 -21.17 -4.46 22.95
C VAL A 127 -21.15 -5.84 22.28
N ASP A 128 -21.18 -6.92 23.07
CA ASP A 128 -21.18 -8.29 22.54
C ASP A 128 -22.47 -8.60 21.76
N ARG A 129 -23.61 -8.01 22.13
CA ARG A 129 -24.90 -8.12 21.42
C ARG A 129 -25.04 -7.19 20.22
N LYS A 130 -24.09 -6.25 20.05
CA LYS A 130 -24.08 -5.28 18.93
C LYS A 130 -25.39 -4.47 18.83
N GLU A 131 -25.85 -3.95 19.99
CA GLU A 131 -27.06 -3.13 20.05
C GLU A 131 -26.88 -1.84 19.20
N PRO A 132 -27.97 -1.28 18.60
CA PRO A 132 -27.89 -0.11 17.70
C PRO A 132 -27.17 1.10 18.29
N VAL A 133 -27.30 1.34 19.58
CA VAL A 133 -26.65 2.45 20.31
C VAL A 133 -25.12 2.44 20.18
N ILE A 134 -24.52 1.28 19.90
CA ILE A 134 -23.07 1.15 19.79
C ILE A 134 -22.54 1.89 18.58
N TRP A 135 -23.28 1.89 17.47
CA TRP A 135 -22.80 2.45 16.21
C TRP A 135 -22.60 3.95 16.28
N ASP A 136 -23.51 4.68 16.91
CA ASP A 136 -23.40 6.14 17.11
C ASP A 136 -22.21 6.48 18.03
N ILE A 137 -22.01 5.66 19.08
CA ILE A 137 -20.88 5.83 19.99
C ILE A 137 -19.57 5.52 19.29
N LEU A 138 -19.53 4.45 18.49
CA LEU A 138 -18.35 4.04 17.74
C LEU A 138 -17.94 5.11 16.74
N GLU A 139 -18.88 5.66 15.96
CA GLU A 139 -18.61 6.75 15.03
C GLU A 139 -17.99 7.96 15.76
N HIS A 140 -18.57 8.33 16.90
CA HIS A 140 -18.03 9.43 17.70
C HIS A 140 -16.63 9.15 18.26
N VAL A 141 -16.35 7.92 18.69
CA VAL A 141 -15.03 7.51 19.21
C VAL A 141 -13.99 7.43 18.11
N MET A 142 -14.37 7.03 16.92
CA MET A 142 -13.46 6.92 15.77
C MET A 142 -13.00 8.29 15.24
N LYS A 143 -13.82 9.34 15.41
CA LYS A 143 -13.43 10.71 15.02
C LYS A 143 -12.21 11.18 15.81
N GLY A 144 -11.11 11.48 15.11
CA GLY A 144 -9.85 11.90 15.75
C GLY A 144 -9.07 10.77 16.42
N HIS A 145 -9.45 9.51 16.24
CA HIS A 145 -8.71 8.36 16.73
C HIS A 145 -8.22 7.50 15.57
N PRO A 146 -7.02 7.75 15.02
CA PRO A 146 -6.51 7.07 13.85
C PRO A 146 -6.20 5.61 14.13
N VAL A 147 -6.12 4.83 13.06
CA VAL A 147 -5.63 3.45 13.07
C VAL A 147 -4.36 3.35 12.26
N LEU A 148 -3.49 2.40 12.61
CA LEU A 148 -2.29 2.09 11.83
C LEU A 148 -2.61 0.92 10.90
N LEU A 149 -2.37 1.10 9.60
CA LEU A 149 -2.42 0.04 8.61
C LEU A 149 -1.00 -0.43 8.27
N ASN A 150 -0.81 -1.73 8.19
CA ASN A 150 0.46 -2.36 7.83
C ASN A 150 0.26 -3.47 6.79
N ARG A 151 1.08 -3.47 5.75
CA ARG A 151 1.19 -4.60 4.82
C ARG A 151 2.55 -5.28 4.96
N ALA A 152 2.55 -6.59 5.17
CA ALA A 152 3.76 -7.40 5.13
C ALA A 152 4.08 -7.80 3.66
N PRO A 153 5.38 -7.81 3.26
CA PRO A 153 6.56 -7.45 4.04
C PRO A 153 6.73 -5.93 4.20
N THR A 154 7.09 -5.47 5.40
CA THR A 154 7.37 -4.05 5.66
C THR A 154 8.81 -3.74 5.23
N LEU A 155 8.98 -3.23 4.01
CA LEU A 155 10.29 -2.99 3.40
C LEU A 155 10.90 -1.64 3.82
N HIS A 156 10.05 -0.66 4.11
CA HIS A 156 10.45 0.70 4.51
C HIS A 156 9.42 1.29 5.46
N ARG A 157 9.72 2.45 6.05
CA ARG A 157 8.87 3.08 7.08
C ARG A 157 7.45 3.39 6.63
N LEU A 158 7.20 3.63 5.34
CA LEU A 158 5.85 3.89 4.79
C LEU A 158 5.01 2.61 4.61
N GLY A 159 5.57 1.44 4.91
CA GLY A 159 4.81 0.19 5.02
C GLY A 159 3.93 0.13 6.27
N ILE A 160 4.03 1.11 7.17
CA ILE A 160 3.12 1.36 8.29
C ILE A 160 2.74 2.83 8.25
N GLN A 161 1.44 3.13 8.11
CA GLN A 161 0.93 4.50 8.07
C GLN A 161 -0.37 4.59 8.88
N ALA A 162 -0.63 5.79 9.41
CA ALA A 162 -1.87 6.09 10.11
C ALA A 162 -2.92 6.60 9.14
N PHE A 163 -4.16 6.23 9.40
CA PHE A 163 -5.33 6.66 8.63
C PHE A 163 -6.47 7.01 9.59
N GLN A 164 -7.27 8.00 9.22
CA GLN A 164 -8.55 8.27 9.88
C GLN A 164 -9.56 7.22 9.40
N PRO A 165 -10.09 6.38 10.31
CA PRO A 165 -11.02 5.33 9.89
C PRO A 165 -12.43 5.85 9.70
N HIS A 166 -13.13 5.30 8.70
CA HIS A 166 -14.58 5.39 8.51
C HIS A 166 -15.20 4.00 8.59
N MET A 167 -16.41 3.94 9.17
CA MET A 167 -17.15 2.68 9.21
C MET A 167 -17.73 2.34 7.85
N ILE A 168 -17.50 1.12 7.42
CA ILE A 168 -18.07 0.60 6.17
C ILE A 168 -18.80 -0.72 6.42
N GLU A 169 -19.75 -1.03 5.55
CA GLU A 169 -20.34 -2.34 5.48
C GLU A 169 -19.40 -3.35 4.80
N GLY A 170 -19.62 -4.63 5.06
CA GLY A 170 -18.80 -5.70 4.48
C GLY A 170 -17.74 -6.24 5.45
N LYS A 171 -16.72 -6.91 4.89
CA LYS A 171 -15.66 -7.61 5.64
C LYS A 171 -14.24 -7.18 5.25
N ALA A 172 -14.09 -6.46 4.14
CA ALA A 172 -12.82 -6.02 3.61
C ALA A 172 -12.51 -4.58 4.05
N ILE A 173 -11.23 -4.27 4.22
CA ILE A 173 -10.74 -2.93 4.51
C ILE A 173 -10.69 -2.14 3.21
N GLN A 174 -11.22 -0.93 3.17
CA GLN A 174 -11.06 -0.02 2.04
C GLN A 174 -9.79 0.81 2.19
N LEU A 175 -8.96 0.78 1.14
CA LEU A 175 -7.71 1.53 1.08
C LEU A 175 -7.79 2.59 -0.02
N HIS A 176 -7.26 3.79 0.28
CA HIS A 176 -7.17 4.87 -0.69
C HIS A 176 -6.24 4.47 -1.86
N PRO A 177 -6.64 4.65 -3.13
CA PRO A 177 -5.86 4.19 -4.29
C PRO A 177 -4.43 4.73 -4.33
N LEU A 178 -4.22 5.98 -3.96
CA LEU A 178 -2.90 6.61 -3.98
C LEU A 178 -1.95 6.10 -2.87
N ALA A 179 -2.47 5.41 -1.85
CA ALA A 179 -1.65 4.79 -0.81
C ALA A 179 -1.05 3.45 -1.25
N CYS A 180 -1.59 2.81 -2.29
CA CYS A 180 -1.15 1.47 -2.74
C CYS A 180 0.34 1.40 -3.08
N THR A 181 0.88 2.46 -3.70
CA THR A 181 2.31 2.51 -4.08
C THR A 181 3.23 2.44 -2.86
N ALA A 182 2.89 3.14 -1.78
CA ALA A 182 3.69 3.16 -0.55
C ALA A 182 3.69 1.80 0.16
N PHE A 183 2.57 1.09 0.15
CA PHE A 183 2.43 -0.26 0.70
C PHE A 183 2.88 -1.37 -0.26
N ASN A 184 3.15 -1.04 -1.54
CA ASN A 184 3.31 -2.02 -2.62
C ASN A 184 2.14 -3.03 -2.60
N ALA A 185 0.92 -2.51 -2.45
CA ALA A 185 -0.31 -3.29 -2.32
C ALA A 185 -1.08 -3.33 -3.64
N ASP A 186 -1.68 -4.47 -3.92
CA ASP A 186 -2.66 -4.67 -4.98
C ASP A 186 -3.95 -5.30 -4.41
N PHE A 187 -5.00 -5.36 -5.21
CA PHE A 187 -6.31 -5.83 -4.78
C PHE A 187 -6.65 -7.23 -5.30
N ASP A 188 -5.65 -8.08 -5.47
CA ASP A 188 -5.76 -9.46 -5.93
C ASP A 188 -6.02 -10.48 -4.80
N GLY A 189 -6.21 -10.02 -3.57
CA GLY A 189 -6.39 -10.84 -2.37
C GLY A 189 -5.42 -10.47 -1.25
N ASP A 190 -4.66 -9.40 -1.42
CA ASP A 190 -3.77 -8.88 -0.39
C ASP A 190 -4.51 -8.59 0.92
N GLN A 191 -3.82 -8.81 2.03
CA GLN A 191 -4.32 -8.54 3.37
C GLN A 191 -3.46 -7.49 4.07
N MET A 192 -4.10 -6.67 4.88
CA MET A 192 -3.42 -5.71 5.75
C MET A 192 -3.78 -5.93 7.22
N ALA A 193 -2.80 -5.67 8.09
CA ALA A 193 -3.02 -5.62 9.52
C ALA A 193 -3.46 -4.21 9.92
N VAL A 194 -4.36 -4.15 10.90
CA VAL A 194 -4.86 -2.93 11.53
C VAL A 194 -4.43 -2.94 12.98
N HIS A 195 -3.88 -1.84 13.47
CA HIS A 195 -3.50 -1.67 14.88
C HIS A 195 -4.11 -0.39 15.43
N LEU A 196 -4.59 -0.44 16.66
CA LEU A 196 -5.20 0.70 17.32
C LEU A 196 -4.21 1.31 18.33
N PRO A 197 -3.78 2.57 18.18
CA PRO A 197 -3.09 3.31 19.22
C PRO A 197 -3.98 3.45 20.48
N LEU A 198 -3.45 3.19 21.67
CA LEU A 198 -4.26 3.15 22.90
C LEU A 198 -4.05 4.38 23.78
N SER A 199 -2.82 4.87 23.93
CA SER A 199 -2.51 6.05 24.73
C SER A 199 -2.70 7.35 23.94
N ASN A 200 -2.97 8.45 24.64
CA ASN A 200 -3.09 9.77 24.02
C ASN A 200 -1.79 10.16 23.29
N ASP A 201 -0.63 9.82 23.86
CA ASP A 201 0.67 10.09 23.24
C ASP A 201 0.82 9.33 21.92
N ALA A 202 0.47 8.04 21.89
CA ALA A 202 0.50 7.23 20.68
C ALA A 202 -0.50 7.72 19.61
N ILE A 203 -1.68 8.17 20.03
CA ILE A 203 -2.68 8.78 19.12
C ILE A 203 -2.11 10.06 18.51
N LEU A 204 -1.49 10.92 19.33
CA LEU A 204 -0.90 12.17 18.87
C LEU A 204 0.27 11.93 17.91
N GLU A 205 1.17 11.01 18.24
CA GLU A 205 2.25 10.59 17.33
C GLU A 205 1.72 10.04 16.00
N ALA A 206 0.68 9.20 16.05
CA ALA A 206 0.04 8.67 14.85
C ALA A 206 -0.53 9.79 13.96
N GLN A 207 -1.17 10.80 14.55
CA GLN A 207 -1.73 11.95 13.84
C GLN A 207 -0.65 12.88 13.28
N MET A 208 0.36 13.21 14.07
CA MET A 208 1.34 14.23 13.70
C MET A 208 2.44 13.71 12.77
N LEU A 209 2.91 12.45 13.00
CA LEU A 209 4.07 11.90 12.31
C LEU A 209 3.72 10.82 11.30
N MET A 210 2.70 10.01 11.56
CA MET A 210 2.43 8.80 10.78
C MET A 210 1.24 8.92 9.83
N LEU A 211 0.45 10.00 9.89
CA LEU A 211 -0.71 10.18 9.01
C LEU A 211 -0.28 10.14 7.54
N GLN A 212 -0.98 9.37 6.72
CA GLN A 212 -0.67 9.18 5.31
C GLN A 212 -0.61 10.50 4.53
N ALA A 213 -1.49 11.45 4.84
CA ALA A 213 -1.48 12.77 4.23
C ALA A 213 -0.19 13.58 4.48
N HIS A 214 0.55 13.30 5.57
CA HIS A 214 1.84 13.94 5.86
C HIS A 214 3.03 13.20 5.22
N ASN A 215 2.83 11.96 4.77
CA ASN A 215 3.88 11.07 4.27
C ASN A 215 3.75 10.81 2.77
N ILE A 216 3.60 11.87 1.97
CA ILE A 216 3.44 11.80 0.51
C ILE A 216 4.77 11.75 -0.25
N LEU A 217 5.90 12.02 0.43
CA LEU A 217 7.24 11.99 -0.13
C LEU A 217 8.00 10.73 0.27
N ASN A 218 8.75 10.18 -0.67
CA ASN A 218 9.63 9.04 -0.42
C ASN A 218 10.85 9.50 0.40
N PRO A 219 11.11 8.92 1.58
CA PRO A 219 12.24 9.29 2.43
C PRO A 219 13.62 9.02 1.81
N ALA A 220 13.72 8.14 0.80
CA ALA A 220 14.98 7.78 0.18
C ALA A 220 15.51 8.87 -0.79
N ASN A 221 14.62 9.54 -1.53
CA ASN A 221 14.99 10.47 -2.60
C ASN A 221 14.18 11.77 -2.62
N GLY A 222 13.22 11.94 -1.68
CA GLY A 222 12.36 13.12 -1.63
C GLY A 222 11.34 13.26 -2.78
N ALA A 223 11.25 12.28 -3.67
CA ALA A 223 10.28 12.29 -4.76
C ALA A 223 8.88 11.93 -4.25
N PRO A 224 7.79 12.43 -4.87
CA PRO A 224 6.43 12.01 -4.53
C PRO A 224 6.25 10.49 -4.69
N ILE A 225 5.70 9.82 -3.67
CA ILE A 225 5.37 8.40 -3.71
C ILE A 225 3.88 8.19 -4.04
N THR A 226 3.02 9.12 -3.66
CA THR A 226 1.58 9.13 -3.94
C THR A 226 1.33 9.71 -5.33
N VAL A 227 1.55 8.91 -6.36
CA VAL A 227 1.37 9.32 -7.76
C VAL A 227 0.21 8.54 -8.35
N PRO A 228 -0.73 9.20 -9.08
CA PRO A 228 -1.78 8.51 -9.82
C PRO A 228 -1.23 7.41 -10.73
N ALA A 229 -1.95 6.30 -10.83
CA ALA A 229 -1.59 5.13 -11.64
C ALA A 229 -2.81 4.56 -12.36
N GLN A 230 -2.59 3.65 -13.30
CA GLN A 230 -3.62 2.91 -14.01
C GLN A 230 -4.69 3.84 -14.63
N ASP A 231 -5.97 3.63 -14.34
CA ASP A 231 -7.10 4.34 -14.93
C ASP A 231 -7.09 5.85 -14.63
N MET A 232 -6.52 6.27 -13.51
CA MET A 232 -6.35 7.69 -13.20
C MET A 232 -5.46 8.38 -14.23
N VAL A 233 -4.32 7.76 -14.58
CA VAL A 233 -3.40 8.30 -15.60
C VAL A 233 -4.04 8.24 -16.99
N LEU A 234 -4.74 7.15 -17.29
CA LEU A 234 -5.43 6.96 -18.56
C LEU A 234 -6.46 8.05 -18.81
N GLY A 235 -7.29 8.36 -17.80
CA GLY A 235 -8.29 9.42 -17.90
C GLY A 235 -7.67 10.81 -18.06
N LEU A 236 -6.60 11.11 -17.31
CA LEU A 236 -5.90 12.39 -17.43
C LEU A 236 -5.16 12.54 -18.77
N TYR A 237 -4.57 11.46 -19.27
CA TYR A 237 -3.99 11.44 -20.62
C TYR A 237 -5.04 11.67 -21.68
N TYR A 238 -6.17 11.00 -21.60
CA TYR A 238 -7.29 11.13 -22.54
C TYR A 238 -7.76 12.59 -22.61
N ILE A 239 -8.07 13.22 -21.47
CA ILE A 239 -8.61 14.57 -21.43
C ILE A 239 -7.62 15.64 -21.94
N THR A 240 -6.31 15.43 -21.77
CA THR A 240 -5.27 16.41 -22.14
C THR A 240 -4.75 16.24 -23.57
N LYS A 241 -5.20 15.19 -24.28
CA LYS A 241 -4.81 14.93 -25.68
C LYS A 241 -5.50 15.93 -26.62
N LEU A 242 -4.75 16.49 -27.57
CA LEU A 242 -5.29 17.34 -28.62
C LEU A 242 -5.67 16.51 -29.85
N ARG A 243 -6.75 16.87 -30.53
CA ARG A 243 -7.19 16.27 -31.78
C ARG A 243 -7.44 17.37 -32.82
N LYS A 244 -6.70 17.34 -33.93
CA LYS A 244 -6.91 18.22 -35.08
C LYS A 244 -8.19 17.81 -35.82
N GLY A 245 -8.91 18.78 -36.32
CA GLY A 245 -10.20 18.55 -37.04
C GLY A 245 -11.39 18.25 -36.12
N ALA A 246 -11.22 18.44 -34.78
CA ALA A 246 -12.31 18.26 -33.85
C ALA A 246 -13.31 19.44 -33.92
N LYS A 247 -14.60 19.18 -33.59
CA LYS A 247 -15.65 20.18 -33.59
C LYS A 247 -15.27 21.37 -32.70
N GLY A 248 -15.34 22.60 -33.25
CA GLY A 248 -15.03 23.84 -32.51
C GLY A 248 -13.56 24.21 -32.51
N GLU A 249 -12.73 23.62 -33.37
CA GLU A 249 -11.33 24.01 -33.52
C GLU A 249 -11.17 25.48 -33.91
N GLY A 250 -10.22 26.18 -33.29
CA GLY A 250 -9.89 27.58 -33.55
C GLY A 250 -10.74 28.61 -32.85
N LEU A 251 -11.79 28.21 -32.11
CA LEU A 251 -12.60 29.14 -31.34
C LEU A 251 -11.79 29.79 -30.22
N THR A 252 -12.14 31.05 -29.93
CA THR A 252 -11.48 31.84 -28.87
C THR A 252 -12.49 32.17 -27.79
N PHE A 253 -12.12 31.96 -26.53
CA PHE A 253 -12.93 32.20 -25.34
C PHE A 253 -12.25 33.18 -24.40
N TYR A 254 -13.04 34.04 -23.78
CA TYR A 254 -12.58 35.06 -22.84
C TYR A 254 -12.33 34.54 -21.43
N GLY A 255 -12.66 33.27 -21.17
CA GLY A 255 -12.39 32.63 -19.88
C GLY A 255 -12.66 31.13 -19.90
N PRO A 256 -12.19 30.40 -18.85
CA PRO A 256 -12.43 28.95 -18.68
C PRO A 256 -13.92 28.60 -18.66
N GLU A 257 -14.74 29.41 -17.99
CA GLU A 257 -16.20 29.20 -17.83
C GLU A 257 -16.93 29.21 -19.18
N GLU A 258 -16.58 30.13 -20.06
CA GLU A 258 -17.15 30.24 -21.39
C GLU A 258 -16.83 28.99 -22.24
N ALA A 259 -15.60 28.51 -22.17
CA ALA A 259 -15.18 27.28 -22.85
C ALA A 259 -15.93 26.05 -22.33
N LEU A 260 -16.19 25.97 -21.02
CA LEU A 260 -16.98 24.90 -20.40
C LEU A 260 -18.45 24.94 -20.80
N ILE A 261 -19.05 26.12 -20.87
CA ILE A 261 -20.43 26.29 -21.34
C ILE A 261 -20.54 25.83 -22.80
N ALA A 262 -19.63 26.25 -23.67
CA ALA A 262 -19.59 25.83 -25.08
C ALA A 262 -19.44 24.33 -25.25
N TYR A 263 -18.64 23.69 -24.37
CA TYR A 263 -18.49 22.23 -24.33
C TYR A 263 -19.80 21.54 -23.88
N ASN A 264 -20.43 22.02 -22.82
CA ASN A 264 -21.68 21.46 -22.31
C ASN A 264 -22.83 21.58 -23.30
N GLU A 265 -22.87 22.66 -24.12
CA GLU A 265 -23.81 22.85 -25.21
C GLU A 265 -23.47 22.00 -26.48
N GLY A 266 -22.34 21.25 -26.43
CA GLY A 266 -21.91 20.43 -27.56
C GLY A 266 -21.43 21.21 -28.77
N LYS A 267 -21.07 22.47 -28.61
CA LYS A 267 -20.48 23.33 -29.67
C LYS A 267 -19.02 23.05 -29.91
N VAL A 268 -18.30 22.59 -28.86
CA VAL A 268 -16.87 22.28 -28.87
C VAL A 268 -16.62 20.89 -28.31
N ASP A 269 -15.69 20.15 -28.94
CA ASP A 269 -15.20 18.85 -28.46
C ASP A 269 -14.17 19.07 -27.36
N ILE A 270 -14.08 18.13 -26.40
CA ILE A 270 -13.14 18.16 -25.30
C ILE A 270 -11.67 18.21 -25.76
N HIS A 271 -11.39 17.64 -26.94
CA HIS A 271 -10.05 17.55 -27.55
C HIS A 271 -9.77 18.65 -28.57
N ALA A 272 -10.75 19.52 -28.86
CA ALA A 272 -10.63 20.59 -29.86
C ALA A 272 -9.54 21.59 -29.44
N ILE A 273 -8.74 22.01 -30.42
CA ILE A 273 -7.72 23.04 -30.23
C ILE A 273 -8.43 24.41 -30.19
N VAL A 274 -8.38 25.08 -29.04
CA VAL A 274 -9.03 26.37 -28.79
C VAL A 274 -8.05 27.35 -28.18
N ASN A 275 -8.41 28.65 -28.22
CA ASN A 275 -7.69 29.69 -27.54
C ASN A 275 -8.52 30.19 -26.36
N VAL A 276 -7.94 30.25 -25.18
CA VAL A 276 -8.65 30.64 -23.95
C VAL A 276 -7.81 31.63 -23.15
N VAL A 277 -8.43 32.68 -22.64
CA VAL A 277 -7.78 33.57 -21.64
C VAL A 277 -7.80 32.85 -20.32
N VAL A 278 -6.62 32.62 -19.74
CA VAL A 278 -6.44 31.88 -18.50
C VAL A 278 -5.52 32.64 -17.54
N LYS A 279 -5.63 32.34 -16.28
CA LYS A 279 -4.68 32.84 -15.25
C LYS A 279 -3.41 32.03 -15.31
N ASP A 280 -2.26 32.69 -15.52
CA ASP A 280 -0.95 32.05 -15.54
C ASP A 280 0.05 32.91 -14.76
N LEU A 281 1.25 32.38 -14.52
CA LEU A 281 2.31 33.10 -13.81
C LEU A 281 3.16 33.92 -14.79
N ASP A 282 3.36 35.19 -14.47
CA ASP A 282 4.34 36.04 -15.16
C ASP A 282 5.78 35.69 -14.73
N LYS A 283 6.77 36.28 -15.40
CA LYS A 283 8.21 36.11 -15.09
C LYS A 283 8.57 36.46 -13.64
N ASP A 284 7.77 37.34 -13.04
CA ASP A 284 7.94 37.78 -11.66
C ASP A 284 7.13 36.90 -10.65
N GLY A 285 6.51 35.82 -11.11
CA GLY A 285 5.70 34.94 -10.26
C GLY A 285 4.34 35.50 -9.84
N LYS A 286 3.85 36.57 -10.52
CA LYS A 286 2.52 37.14 -10.28
C LYS A 286 1.50 36.48 -11.20
N ILE A 287 0.29 36.23 -10.67
CA ILE A 287 -0.84 35.71 -11.44
C ILE A 287 -1.36 36.78 -12.35
N VAL A 288 -1.37 36.56 -13.66
CA VAL A 288 -1.86 37.50 -14.70
C VAL A 288 -2.76 36.72 -15.68
N ASP A 289 -3.65 37.48 -16.33
CA ASP A 289 -4.50 36.92 -17.38
C ASP A 289 -3.70 36.82 -18.69
N VAL A 290 -3.54 35.63 -19.23
CA VAL A 290 -2.78 35.35 -20.47
C VAL A 290 -3.65 34.62 -21.45
N MET A 291 -3.57 35.01 -22.74
CA MET A 291 -4.21 34.25 -23.82
C MET A 291 -3.40 32.99 -24.13
N MET A 292 -3.92 31.84 -23.67
CA MET A 292 -3.31 30.54 -23.96
C MET A 292 -3.77 30.07 -25.36
N LYS A 293 -2.84 30.02 -26.27
CA LYS A 293 -3.05 29.52 -27.64
C LYS A 293 -2.83 28.00 -27.69
N GLU A 294 -3.56 27.34 -28.59
CA GLU A 294 -3.43 25.89 -28.83
C GLU A 294 -3.61 25.04 -27.55
N THR A 295 -4.57 25.41 -26.73
CA THR A 295 -5.03 24.59 -25.59
C THR A 295 -6.26 23.77 -25.97
N SER A 296 -6.85 23.04 -25.02
CA SER A 296 -8.13 22.34 -25.20
C SER A 296 -9.03 22.53 -24.00
N VAL A 297 -10.34 22.33 -24.21
CA VAL A 297 -11.30 22.34 -23.10
C VAL A 297 -10.93 21.32 -22.02
N GLY A 298 -10.40 20.16 -22.42
CA GLY A 298 -9.92 19.15 -21.47
C GLY A 298 -8.79 19.67 -20.60
N ARG A 299 -7.83 20.41 -21.13
CA ARG A 299 -6.77 21.05 -20.33
C ARG A 299 -7.30 22.14 -19.42
N VAL A 300 -8.29 22.89 -19.86
CA VAL A 300 -8.98 23.88 -19.00
C VAL A 300 -9.59 23.20 -17.78
N ILE A 301 -10.32 22.09 -17.97
CA ILE A 301 -10.92 21.31 -16.86
C ILE A 301 -9.86 20.82 -15.87
N VAL A 302 -8.71 20.33 -16.35
CA VAL A 302 -7.62 19.90 -15.46
C VAL A 302 -7.10 21.09 -14.64
N ASN A 303 -6.95 22.25 -15.27
CA ASN A 303 -6.42 23.44 -14.60
C ASN A 303 -7.38 24.07 -13.57
N GLU A 304 -8.65 23.70 -13.54
CA GLU A 304 -9.56 24.08 -12.43
C GLU A 304 -9.14 23.45 -11.09
N ILE A 305 -8.48 22.27 -11.15
CA ILE A 305 -8.02 21.55 -9.95
C ILE A 305 -6.61 21.97 -9.58
N VAL A 306 -5.81 22.42 -10.53
CA VAL A 306 -4.42 22.84 -10.32
C VAL A 306 -4.40 24.16 -9.53
N PRO A 307 -3.63 24.25 -8.42
CA PRO A 307 -3.47 25.51 -7.71
C PRO A 307 -2.87 26.61 -8.61
N ALA A 308 -3.42 27.81 -8.56
CA ALA A 308 -3.00 28.93 -9.41
C ALA A 308 -1.51 29.29 -9.25
N GLU A 309 -0.94 28.99 -8.10
CA GLU A 309 0.47 29.23 -7.76
C GLU A 309 1.46 28.34 -8.55
N VAL A 310 0.98 27.33 -9.26
CA VAL A 310 1.80 26.43 -10.12
C VAL A 310 1.83 26.93 -11.57
N GLY A 311 0.85 27.77 -11.96
CA GLY A 311 0.66 28.21 -13.33
C GLY A 311 -0.18 27.27 -14.16
N TYR A 312 -0.44 27.63 -15.42
CA TYR A 312 -1.30 26.90 -16.33
C TYR A 312 -0.58 25.73 -17.00
N LEU A 313 -1.12 24.53 -16.84
CA LEU A 313 -0.58 23.31 -17.42
C LEU A 313 -1.12 23.11 -18.85
N ASN A 314 -0.31 23.39 -19.88
CA ASN A 314 -0.65 23.21 -21.28
C ASN A 314 0.11 22.03 -21.95
N THR A 315 0.29 20.95 -21.24
CA THR A 315 1.01 19.77 -21.73
C THR A 315 0.14 18.50 -21.65
N ILE A 316 0.50 17.47 -22.42
CA ILE A 316 -0.12 16.15 -22.28
C ILE A 316 0.34 15.53 -20.95
N ILE A 317 -0.62 15.11 -20.15
CA ILE A 317 -0.35 14.49 -18.86
C ILE A 317 -0.01 13.01 -19.05
N SER A 318 1.24 12.68 -18.74
CA SER A 318 1.75 11.31 -18.69
C SER A 318 2.11 10.95 -17.24
N LYS A 319 2.40 9.68 -16.96
CA LYS A 319 2.85 9.24 -15.64
C LYS A 319 4.12 9.97 -15.15
N LYS A 320 5.02 10.32 -16.09
CA LYS A 320 6.26 11.05 -15.78
C LYS A 320 5.95 12.52 -15.46
N SER A 321 5.19 13.20 -16.34
CA SER A 321 4.82 14.61 -16.10
C SER A 321 4.00 14.82 -14.84
N LEU A 322 3.12 13.87 -14.48
CA LEU A 322 2.37 13.91 -13.21
C LEU A 322 3.29 13.97 -11.98
N ARG A 323 4.36 13.19 -11.97
CA ARG A 323 5.31 13.20 -10.85
C ARG A 323 5.98 14.57 -10.69
N ASP A 324 6.35 15.18 -11.79
CA ASP A 324 6.99 16.50 -11.79
C ASP A 324 5.98 17.56 -11.34
N ILE A 325 4.75 17.55 -11.89
CA ILE A 325 3.65 18.43 -11.50
C ILE A 325 3.36 18.32 -9.99
N ILE A 326 3.24 17.11 -9.45
CA ILE A 326 2.98 16.90 -8.01
C ILE A 326 4.14 17.47 -7.18
N SER A 327 5.38 17.29 -7.60
CA SER A 327 6.55 17.86 -6.92
C SER A 327 6.48 19.38 -6.89
N ASP A 328 6.10 20.01 -7.99
CA ASP A 328 5.99 21.47 -8.09
C ASP A 328 4.80 22.00 -7.29
N VAL A 329 3.67 21.32 -7.29
CA VAL A 329 2.52 21.62 -6.41
C VAL A 329 2.92 21.58 -4.94
N ILE A 330 3.63 20.53 -4.50
CA ILE A 330 4.06 20.41 -3.09
C ILE A 330 4.98 21.59 -2.70
N LYS A 331 5.90 22.00 -3.60
CA LYS A 331 6.80 23.12 -3.36
C LYS A 331 6.06 24.46 -3.30
N ALA A 332 5.07 24.67 -4.17
CA ALA A 332 4.34 25.92 -4.29
C ALA A 332 3.33 26.12 -3.14
N VAL A 333 2.54 25.10 -2.82
CA VAL A 333 1.38 25.26 -1.91
C VAL A 333 1.45 24.43 -0.63
N GLY A 334 2.50 23.63 -0.46
CA GLY A 334 2.70 22.76 0.70
C GLY A 334 1.84 21.49 0.66
N VAL A 335 2.04 20.64 1.68
CA VAL A 335 1.51 19.26 1.73
C VAL A 335 -0.02 19.22 1.82
N ALA A 336 -0.65 20.07 2.62
CA ALA A 336 -2.09 20.03 2.86
C ALA A 336 -2.90 20.31 1.57
N ARG A 337 -2.61 21.40 0.87
CA ARG A 337 -3.27 21.71 -0.42
C ARG A 337 -2.87 20.74 -1.54
N ALA A 338 -1.67 20.17 -1.48
CA ALA A 338 -1.27 19.11 -2.40
C ALA A 338 -2.11 17.83 -2.23
N CYS A 339 -2.57 17.51 -1.02
CA CYS A 339 -3.50 16.38 -0.80
C CYS A 339 -4.87 16.64 -1.44
N GLU A 340 -5.40 17.86 -1.33
CA GLU A 340 -6.66 18.24 -1.99
C GLU A 340 -6.54 18.15 -3.52
N PHE A 341 -5.42 18.63 -4.07
CA PHE A 341 -5.09 18.50 -5.48
C PHE A 341 -5.01 17.02 -5.92
N LEU A 342 -4.36 16.16 -5.14
CA LEU A 342 -4.24 14.72 -5.43
C LEU A 342 -5.62 14.03 -5.43
N ASP A 343 -6.51 14.37 -4.49
CA ASP A 343 -7.87 13.86 -4.48
C ASP A 343 -8.68 14.37 -5.67
N GLY A 344 -8.52 15.64 -6.05
CA GLY A 344 -9.15 16.22 -7.24
C GLY A 344 -8.72 15.50 -8.52
N ILE A 345 -7.41 15.31 -8.71
CA ILE A 345 -6.84 14.60 -9.87
C ILE A 345 -7.27 13.14 -9.91
N LYS A 346 -7.32 12.46 -8.77
CA LYS A 346 -7.83 11.09 -8.66
C LYS A 346 -9.27 11.01 -9.17
N ASN A 347 -10.14 11.85 -8.66
CA ASN A 347 -11.56 11.86 -9.00
C ASN A 347 -11.77 12.22 -10.48
N LEU A 348 -11.08 13.25 -10.98
CA LEU A 348 -11.13 13.63 -12.39
C LEU A 348 -10.63 12.52 -13.30
N GLY A 349 -9.50 11.87 -12.93
CA GLY A 349 -8.92 10.78 -13.71
C GLY A 349 -9.89 9.60 -13.88
N TYR A 350 -10.49 9.14 -12.79
CA TYR A 350 -11.51 8.08 -12.84
C TYR A 350 -12.75 8.49 -13.64
N TYR A 351 -13.25 9.69 -13.39
CA TYR A 351 -14.42 10.20 -14.12
C TYR A 351 -14.17 10.27 -15.63
N MET A 352 -12.99 10.75 -16.04
CA MET A 352 -12.66 10.88 -17.45
C MET A 352 -12.29 9.55 -18.12
N ALA A 353 -11.74 8.59 -17.40
CA ALA A 353 -11.57 7.24 -17.90
C ALA A 353 -12.92 6.57 -18.18
N PHE A 354 -13.87 6.72 -17.27
CA PHE A 354 -15.25 6.24 -17.43
C PHE A 354 -15.96 6.94 -18.59
N LYS A 355 -15.95 8.28 -18.64
CA LYS A 355 -16.61 9.07 -19.68
C LYS A 355 -16.00 8.83 -21.07
N GLY A 356 -14.69 8.60 -21.13
CA GLY A 356 -13.97 8.30 -22.36
C GLY A 356 -14.32 6.94 -22.97
N GLY A 357 -14.89 6.02 -22.17
CA GLY A 357 -15.27 4.68 -22.61
C GLY A 357 -14.11 3.89 -23.20
N LEU A 358 -12.91 4.04 -22.59
CA LEU A 358 -11.67 3.48 -23.11
C LEU A 358 -11.64 1.96 -22.94
N SER A 359 -11.67 1.23 -24.06
CA SER A 359 -11.57 -0.23 -24.08
C SER A 359 -10.77 -0.69 -25.29
N PHE A 360 -10.30 -1.92 -25.25
CA PHE A 360 -9.64 -2.58 -26.38
C PHE A 360 -10.04 -4.05 -26.44
N ASN A 361 -9.92 -4.65 -27.60
CA ASN A 361 -10.15 -6.08 -27.81
C ASN A 361 -8.89 -6.77 -28.36
N LEU A 362 -8.93 -8.09 -28.48
CA LEU A 362 -7.79 -8.85 -29.03
C LEU A 362 -7.45 -8.47 -30.47
N GLY A 363 -8.43 -8.02 -31.26
CA GLY A 363 -8.22 -7.58 -32.64
C GLY A 363 -7.46 -6.25 -32.76
N ASP A 364 -7.41 -5.46 -31.69
CA ASP A 364 -6.66 -4.19 -31.67
C ASP A 364 -5.14 -4.42 -31.43
N ILE A 365 -4.75 -5.66 -31.08
CA ILE A 365 -3.34 -6.01 -30.88
C ILE A 365 -2.69 -6.28 -32.23
N ILE A 366 -1.83 -5.37 -32.63
CA ILE A 366 -1.07 -5.48 -33.89
C ILE A 366 0.15 -6.38 -33.64
N ILE A 367 0.16 -7.54 -34.29
CA ILE A 367 1.31 -8.45 -34.25
C ILE A 367 2.33 -7.96 -35.29
N PRO A 368 3.58 -7.63 -34.88
CA PRO A 368 4.63 -7.23 -35.83
C PRO A 368 4.92 -8.34 -36.84
N LYS A 369 5.13 -7.96 -38.12
CA LYS A 369 5.43 -8.91 -39.21
C LYS A 369 6.75 -9.66 -38.98
N GLU A 370 7.69 -9.01 -38.30
CA GLU A 370 9.01 -9.55 -37.95
C GLU A 370 8.97 -10.70 -36.93
N LYS A 371 7.83 -10.90 -36.27
CA LYS A 371 7.69 -11.96 -35.24
C LYS A 371 8.00 -13.36 -35.79
N GLU A 372 7.48 -13.67 -36.96
CA GLU A 372 7.66 -15.01 -37.56
C GLU A 372 9.12 -15.28 -37.91
N GLU A 373 9.84 -14.29 -38.48
CA GLU A 373 11.24 -14.39 -38.79
C GLU A 373 12.14 -14.54 -37.56
N LEU A 374 11.84 -13.75 -36.49
CA LEU A 374 12.56 -13.83 -35.23
C LEU A 374 12.37 -15.19 -34.52
N VAL A 375 11.14 -15.70 -34.53
CA VAL A 375 10.83 -17.02 -33.95
C VAL A 375 11.52 -18.13 -34.76
N LYS A 376 11.49 -18.05 -36.11
CA LYS A 376 12.15 -19.04 -36.97
C LYS A 376 13.65 -19.07 -36.72
N ARG A 377 14.29 -17.88 -36.70
CA ARG A 377 15.73 -17.79 -36.41
C ARG A 377 16.09 -18.34 -35.02
N GLY A 378 15.29 -18.03 -34.02
CA GLY A 378 15.50 -18.56 -32.68
C GLY A 378 15.38 -20.09 -32.63
N ASN A 379 14.43 -20.68 -33.34
CA ASN A 379 14.30 -22.13 -33.44
C ASN A 379 15.50 -22.77 -34.16
N GLU A 380 15.97 -22.18 -35.26
CA GLU A 380 17.17 -22.64 -35.98
C GLU A 380 18.43 -22.59 -35.10
N GLU A 381 18.60 -21.54 -34.29
CA GLU A 381 19.69 -21.45 -33.31
C GLU A 381 19.60 -22.54 -32.24
N VAL A 382 18.39 -22.80 -31.72
CA VAL A 382 18.14 -23.89 -30.74
C VAL A 382 18.49 -25.26 -31.34
N GLU A 383 18.08 -25.52 -32.59
CA GLU A 383 18.41 -26.78 -33.27
C GLU A 383 19.92 -26.97 -33.46
N GLN A 384 20.66 -25.89 -33.83
CA GLN A 384 22.11 -25.93 -33.93
C GLN A 384 22.78 -26.22 -32.58
N ILE A 385 22.32 -25.58 -31.51
CA ILE A 385 22.83 -25.83 -30.16
C ILE A 385 22.55 -27.27 -29.72
N MET A 386 21.35 -27.79 -29.99
CA MET A 386 20.99 -29.18 -29.70
C MET A 386 21.82 -30.19 -30.49
N MET A 387 22.13 -29.91 -31.78
CA MET A 387 23.05 -30.73 -32.55
C MET A 387 24.45 -30.73 -31.93
N ASN A 388 24.99 -29.57 -31.58
CA ASN A 388 26.32 -29.44 -30.96
C ASN A 388 26.37 -30.14 -29.59
N TYR A 389 25.31 -30.09 -28.80
CA TYR A 389 25.18 -30.80 -27.54
C TYR A 389 25.21 -32.31 -27.77
N ASN A 390 24.42 -32.80 -28.72
CA ASN A 390 24.36 -34.26 -29.06
C ASN A 390 25.67 -34.78 -29.61
N MET A 391 26.45 -33.93 -30.30
CA MET A 391 27.78 -34.25 -30.80
C MET A 391 28.88 -34.13 -29.73
N GLY A 392 28.55 -33.65 -28.52
CA GLY A 392 29.48 -33.51 -27.41
C GLY A 392 30.41 -32.28 -27.49
N PHE A 393 30.16 -31.34 -28.39
CA PHE A 393 30.94 -30.10 -28.50
C PHE A 393 30.66 -29.09 -27.38
N ILE A 394 29.47 -29.14 -26.79
CA ILE A 394 29.05 -28.30 -25.63
C ILE A 394 28.41 -29.16 -24.55
N ARG A 395 28.53 -28.74 -23.28
CA ARG A 395 28.00 -29.41 -22.10
C ARG A 395 26.73 -28.72 -21.60
#